data_8e64cac57e1ace0b8a42ccae053139cb
#
_entry.id   8e64cac57e1ace0b8a42ccae053139cb
#
_cell.length_a   1.000
_cell.length_b   1.000
_cell.length_c   1.000
_cell.angle_alpha   90.00
_cell.angle_beta   90.00
_cell.angle_gamma   90.00
#
_symmetry.space_group_name_H-M   'P 1'
#
loop_
_entity.id
_entity.type
_entity.pdbx_description
1 polymer ?
#
loop_
_entity_poly.entity_id
_entity_poly.type
_entity_poly.pdbx_seq_one_letter_code
_entity_poly.pdbx_strand_id
1 'polypeptide(L)'
;ILESMPPYQGGGEMIETVSFSGTTFNQLPYKFEAGTPDIAGVIGFGAAIDYLDSLDREAAAAHEKALLDYAEKKALETQGIKLIGTSAHKTSVMSFMLEGAHPADVGVLLDKQGVAVRTGNHCAQPIMDQFGIPGTVRASFSFYNTFEEVDRLFAAIEKAKLFLL
;
A
#
# COMPACT_ATOMS: atom_id res chain seq x y z
N ILE A 1 29.01 -14.75 4.98
CA ILE A 1 29.03 -13.36 4.49
C ILE A 1 28.95 -12.40 5.68
N LEU A 2 27.95 -12.50 6.58
CA LEU A 2 27.78 -11.55 7.69
C LEU A 2 29.00 -11.45 8.62
N GLU A 3 29.69 -12.53 8.86
CA GLU A 3 30.92 -12.51 9.70
C GLU A 3 32.03 -11.65 9.12
N SER A 4 32.15 -11.61 7.78
CA SER A 4 33.18 -10.84 7.09
C SER A 4 32.79 -9.38 6.83
N MET A 5 31.52 -8.99 7.07
CA MET A 5 31.05 -7.62 6.89
C MET A 5 31.38 -6.77 8.10
N PRO A 6 31.70 -5.48 7.92
CA PRO A 6 31.80 -4.55 9.05
C PRO A 6 30.40 -4.30 9.64
N PRO A 7 30.30 -3.94 10.93
CA PRO A 7 29.04 -3.50 11.54
C PRO A 7 28.45 -2.31 10.78
N TYR A 8 27.13 -2.26 10.70
CA TYR A 8 26.40 -1.16 10.06
C TYR A 8 26.27 0.06 10.99
N GLN A 9 26.02 -0.20 12.27
CA GLN A 9 25.89 0.84 13.31
C GLN A 9 26.75 0.48 14.51
N GLY A 10 27.19 1.50 15.26
CA GLY A 10 27.91 1.32 16.53
C GLY A 10 27.02 1.68 17.70
N GLY A 11 27.16 0.94 18.81
CA GLY A 11 26.43 1.18 20.06
C GLY A 11 26.68 0.08 21.08
N GLY A 12 25.91 0.10 22.15
CA GLY A 12 25.91 -0.99 23.16
C GLY A 12 25.49 -2.32 22.52
N GLU A 13 25.75 -3.40 23.21
CA GLU A 13 25.41 -4.79 22.83
C GLU A 13 26.21 -5.35 21.63
N MET A 14 26.45 -4.54 20.58
CA MET A 14 27.13 -4.99 19.35
C MET A 14 28.66 -5.04 19.48
N ILE A 15 29.23 -4.44 20.50
CA ILE A 15 30.65 -4.44 20.82
C ILE A 15 31.00 -5.52 21.83
N GLU A 16 32.18 -6.15 21.70
CA GLU A 16 32.79 -7.03 22.71
C GLU A 16 33.77 -6.27 23.57
N THR A 17 34.72 -5.57 22.95
CA THR A 17 35.69 -4.71 23.65
C THR A 17 35.91 -3.40 22.90
N VAL A 18 36.15 -2.33 23.64
CA VAL A 18 36.53 -1.01 23.09
C VAL A 18 37.78 -0.53 23.78
N SER A 19 38.79 -0.16 22.99
CA SER A 19 40.03 0.42 23.48
C SER A 19 40.56 1.47 22.50
N PHE A 20 41.54 2.26 22.92
CA PHE A 20 42.24 3.20 22.04
C PHE A 20 43.01 2.50 20.89
N SER A 21 43.36 1.22 21.05
CA SER A 21 44.07 0.43 20.03
C SER A 21 43.12 -0.24 19.03
N GLY A 22 41.83 -0.25 19.31
CA GLY A 22 40.82 -0.87 18.41
C GLY A 22 39.57 -1.35 19.13
N THR A 23 38.61 -1.78 18.34
CA THR A 23 37.35 -2.31 18.81
C THR A 23 37.14 -3.71 18.27
N THR A 24 36.66 -4.64 19.10
CA THR A 24 36.18 -5.94 18.69
C THR A 24 34.64 -5.98 18.80
N PHE A 25 34.04 -6.78 17.96
CA PHE A 25 32.58 -6.82 17.86
C PHE A 25 32.03 -8.14 18.35
N ASN A 26 30.82 -8.10 18.85
CA ASN A 26 30.13 -9.27 19.34
C ASN A 26 29.85 -10.25 18.18
N GLN A 27 29.54 -11.49 18.53
CA GLN A 27 29.14 -12.51 17.54
C GLN A 27 27.80 -12.20 16.92
N LEU A 28 27.48 -12.86 15.79
CA LEU A 28 26.18 -12.77 15.16
C LEU A 28 25.09 -13.38 16.07
N PRO A 29 23.88 -12.81 16.14
CA PRO A 29 23.41 -11.64 15.38
C PRO A 29 23.78 -10.30 15.99
N TYR A 30 24.27 -10.25 17.23
CA TYR A 30 24.48 -9.03 18.04
C TYR A 30 25.41 -8.02 17.39
N LYS A 31 26.36 -8.47 16.57
CA LYS A 31 27.25 -7.59 15.78
C LYS A 31 26.50 -6.53 14.96
N PHE A 32 25.27 -6.79 14.58
CA PHE A 32 24.41 -5.90 13.77
C PHE A 32 23.24 -5.30 14.56
N GLU A 33 23.19 -5.51 15.86
CA GLU A 33 22.11 -5.04 16.74
C GLU A 33 22.66 -4.01 17.74
N ALA A 34 22.77 -2.75 17.30
CA ALA A 34 23.35 -1.68 18.08
C ALA A 34 22.34 -1.04 19.04
N GLY A 35 22.61 -1.13 20.34
CA GLY A 35 21.78 -0.54 21.40
C GLY A 35 20.61 -1.42 21.82
N THR A 36 19.83 -0.93 22.77
CA THR A 36 18.63 -1.63 23.25
C THR A 36 17.61 -1.79 22.11
N PRO A 37 17.14 -3.02 21.82
CA PRO A 37 16.19 -3.23 20.75
C PRO A 37 14.82 -2.60 21.06
N ASP A 38 14.02 -2.39 20.03
CA ASP A 38 12.62 -1.94 20.16
C ASP A 38 11.74 -3.05 20.73
N ILE A 39 11.80 -3.22 22.04
CA ILE A 39 11.09 -4.29 22.77
C ILE A 39 9.57 -4.16 22.56
N ALA A 40 9.05 -2.92 22.66
CA ALA A 40 7.62 -2.68 22.53
C ALA A 40 7.13 -2.97 21.11
N GLY A 41 7.89 -2.55 20.10
CA GLY A 41 7.59 -2.82 18.70
C GLY A 41 7.60 -4.32 18.38
N VAL A 42 8.57 -5.07 18.91
CA VAL A 42 8.63 -6.53 18.70
C VAL A 42 7.44 -7.25 19.35
N ILE A 43 7.07 -6.88 20.57
CA ILE A 43 5.90 -7.45 21.25
C ILE A 43 4.61 -7.10 20.48
N GLY A 44 4.47 -5.84 20.06
CA GLY A 44 3.33 -5.40 19.26
C GLY A 44 3.25 -6.10 17.90
N PHE A 45 4.40 -6.37 17.27
CA PHE A 45 4.46 -7.14 16.03
C PHE A 45 4.00 -8.59 16.23
N GLY A 46 4.41 -9.23 17.35
CA GLY A 46 3.89 -10.55 17.72
C GLY A 46 2.36 -10.57 17.84
N ALA A 47 1.78 -9.61 18.56
CA ALA A 47 0.34 -9.48 18.67
C ALA A 47 -0.37 -9.24 17.33
N ALA A 48 0.25 -8.49 16.42
CA ALA A 48 -0.27 -8.29 15.07
C ALA A 48 -0.25 -9.59 14.23
N ILE A 49 0.77 -10.42 14.39
CA ILE A 49 0.85 -11.74 13.75
C ILE A 49 -0.27 -12.64 14.28
N ASP A 50 -0.44 -12.71 15.60
CA ASP A 50 -1.51 -13.50 16.24
C ASP A 50 -2.90 -13.07 15.74
N TYR A 51 -3.11 -11.76 15.60
CA TYR A 51 -4.36 -11.23 15.03
C TYR A 51 -4.56 -11.71 13.58
N LEU A 52 -3.55 -11.61 12.73
CA LEU A 52 -3.64 -12.08 11.33
C LEU A 52 -3.85 -13.59 11.24
N ASP A 53 -3.26 -14.36 12.15
CA ASP A 53 -3.43 -15.81 12.19
C ASP A 53 -4.83 -16.23 12.73
N SER A 54 -5.51 -15.34 13.44
CA SER A 54 -6.90 -15.55 13.87
C SER A 54 -7.93 -15.34 12.74
N LEU A 55 -7.54 -14.72 11.63
CA LEU A 55 -8.44 -14.48 10.50
C LEU A 55 -8.49 -15.69 9.57
N ASP A 56 -9.67 -15.95 9.01
CA ASP A 56 -9.81 -16.84 7.86
C ASP A 56 -9.25 -16.14 6.60
N ARG A 57 -7.98 -16.42 6.29
CA ARG A 57 -7.26 -15.78 5.19
C ARG A 57 -7.84 -16.11 3.82
N GLU A 58 -8.42 -17.31 3.65
CA GLU A 58 -9.05 -17.71 2.38
C GLU A 58 -10.36 -16.95 2.18
N ALA A 59 -11.18 -16.85 3.22
CA ALA A 59 -12.40 -16.06 3.18
C ALA A 59 -12.11 -14.57 2.97
N ALA A 60 -11.08 -14.02 3.63
CA ALA A 60 -10.64 -12.64 3.44
C ALA A 60 -10.22 -12.37 1.98
N ALA A 61 -9.38 -13.23 1.41
CA ALA A 61 -8.93 -13.10 0.02
C ALA A 61 -10.09 -13.23 -0.98
N ALA A 62 -11.02 -14.15 -0.73
CA ALA A 62 -12.22 -14.31 -1.56
C ALA A 62 -13.12 -13.08 -1.50
N HIS A 63 -13.30 -12.49 -0.33
CA HIS A 63 -14.07 -11.26 -0.14
C HIS A 63 -13.43 -10.06 -0.85
N GLU A 64 -12.14 -9.86 -0.68
CA GLU A 64 -11.40 -8.80 -1.37
C GLU A 64 -11.51 -8.94 -2.89
N LYS A 65 -11.38 -10.16 -3.40
CA LYS A 65 -11.58 -10.41 -4.84
C LYS A 65 -13.00 -10.08 -5.28
N ALA A 66 -14.01 -10.44 -4.52
CA ALA A 66 -15.40 -10.14 -4.82
C ALA A 66 -15.67 -8.62 -4.86
N LEU A 67 -15.07 -7.85 -3.94
CA LEU A 67 -15.13 -6.39 -3.94
C LEU A 67 -14.48 -5.80 -5.20
N LEU A 68 -13.32 -6.31 -5.59
CA LEU A 68 -12.64 -5.87 -6.81
C LEU A 68 -13.47 -6.17 -8.05
N ASP A 69 -13.97 -7.40 -8.19
CA ASP A 69 -14.79 -7.81 -9.33
C ASP A 69 -16.05 -6.93 -9.45
N TYR A 70 -16.67 -6.62 -8.31
CA TYR A 70 -17.81 -5.72 -8.25
C TYR A 70 -17.47 -4.29 -8.67
N ALA A 71 -16.36 -3.76 -8.15
CA ALA A 71 -15.89 -2.42 -8.51
C ALA A 71 -15.52 -2.32 -9.99
N GLU A 72 -14.85 -3.31 -10.55
CA GLU A 72 -14.52 -3.32 -11.98
C GLU A 72 -15.74 -3.41 -12.87
N LYS A 73 -16.73 -4.22 -12.50
CA LYS A 73 -18.01 -4.26 -13.22
C LYS A 73 -18.67 -2.89 -13.24
N LYS A 74 -18.75 -2.20 -12.09
CA LYS A 74 -19.29 -0.83 -12.02
C LYS A 74 -18.48 0.16 -12.84
N ALA A 75 -17.14 0.04 -12.83
CA ALA A 75 -16.28 0.90 -13.63
C ALA A 75 -16.55 0.76 -15.13
N LEU A 76 -16.76 -0.46 -15.62
CA LEU A 76 -17.10 -0.73 -17.02
C LEU A 76 -18.48 -0.20 -17.40
N GLU A 77 -19.42 -0.12 -16.47
CA GLU A 77 -20.76 0.44 -16.66
C GLU A 77 -20.80 1.97 -16.52
N THR A 78 -19.74 2.58 -15.97
CA THR A 78 -19.66 4.02 -15.69
C THR A 78 -18.99 4.76 -16.85
N GLN A 79 -19.74 5.62 -17.52
CA GLN A 79 -19.23 6.39 -18.65
C GLN A 79 -18.07 7.31 -18.25
N GLY A 80 -17.01 7.35 -19.05
CA GLY A 80 -15.83 8.19 -18.85
C GLY A 80 -14.79 7.58 -17.94
N ILE A 81 -15.02 6.41 -17.35
CA ILE A 81 -13.99 5.67 -16.63
C ILE A 81 -13.19 4.80 -17.60
N LYS A 82 -11.85 4.92 -17.50
CA LYS A 82 -10.90 4.05 -18.18
C LYS A 82 -10.09 3.30 -17.14
N LEU A 83 -10.22 1.98 -17.08
CA LEU A 83 -9.41 1.13 -16.22
C LEU A 83 -7.97 1.04 -16.72
N ILE A 84 -7.02 1.09 -15.80
CA ILE A 84 -5.60 0.91 -16.04
C ILE A 84 -5.13 -0.34 -15.28
N GLY A 85 -4.59 -1.30 -16.04
CA GLY A 85 -4.23 -2.62 -15.48
C GLY A 85 -5.43 -3.56 -15.46
N THR A 86 -5.54 -4.39 -16.50
CA THR A 86 -6.66 -5.31 -16.73
C THR A 86 -6.22 -6.77 -16.71
N SER A 87 -5.16 -7.10 -15.94
CA SER A 87 -4.71 -8.48 -15.76
C SER A 87 -5.80 -9.32 -15.09
N ALA A 88 -5.95 -10.58 -15.52
CA ALA A 88 -6.88 -11.53 -14.91
C ALA A 88 -6.50 -11.88 -13.46
N HIS A 89 -5.22 -11.79 -13.14
CA HIS A 89 -4.69 -12.04 -11.78
C HIS A 89 -4.07 -10.76 -11.25
N LYS A 90 -4.73 -10.14 -10.28
CA LYS A 90 -4.26 -8.94 -9.59
C LYS A 90 -4.75 -8.89 -8.15
N THR A 91 -4.13 -8.05 -7.35
CA THR A 91 -4.56 -7.77 -5.98
C THR A 91 -5.82 -6.90 -5.98
N SER A 92 -6.44 -6.72 -4.83
CA SER A 92 -7.69 -5.96 -4.60
C SER A 92 -7.52 -4.45 -4.82
N VAL A 93 -6.94 -4.09 -5.97
CA VAL A 93 -6.62 -2.71 -6.35
C VAL A 93 -7.20 -2.41 -7.73
N MET A 94 -7.99 -1.34 -7.81
CA MET A 94 -8.52 -0.79 -9.04
C MET A 94 -7.87 0.55 -9.33
N SER A 95 -7.13 0.66 -10.45
CA SER A 95 -6.61 1.93 -10.95
C SER A 95 -7.41 2.38 -12.15
N PHE A 96 -7.77 3.65 -12.18
CA PHE A 96 -8.59 4.21 -13.26
C PHE A 96 -8.24 5.66 -13.55
N MET A 97 -8.69 6.12 -14.69
CA MET A 97 -8.74 7.53 -15.07
C MET A 97 -10.21 7.92 -15.33
N LEU A 98 -10.53 9.17 -15.07
CA LEU A 98 -11.76 9.81 -15.53
C LEU A 98 -11.39 10.67 -16.74
N GLU A 99 -11.99 10.37 -17.90
CA GLU A 99 -11.74 11.10 -19.15
C GLU A 99 -12.07 12.59 -18.97
N GLY A 100 -11.18 13.45 -19.44
CA GLY A 100 -11.33 14.90 -19.32
C GLY A 100 -10.91 15.51 -17.97
N ALA A 101 -10.59 14.69 -16.96
CA ALA A 101 -10.23 15.16 -15.63
C ALA A 101 -8.81 14.71 -15.21
N HIS A 102 -8.08 15.60 -14.53
CA HIS A 102 -6.79 15.25 -13.96
C HIS A 102 -6.97 14.37 -12.70
N PRO A 103 -6.20 13.29 -12.52
CA PRO A 103 -6.36 12.37 -11.37
C PRO A 103 -6.33 13.06 -10.01
N ALA A 104 -5.50 14.09 -9.84
CA ALA A 104 -5.41 14.84 -8.58
C ALA A 104 -6.73 15.56 -8.25
N ASP A 105 -7.40 16.16 -9.24
CA ASP A 105 -8.66 16.88 -9.03
C ASP A 105 -9.79 15.91 -8.67
N VAL A 106 -9.82 14.75 -9.32
CA VAL A 106 -10.74 13.65 -8.97
C VAL A 106 -10.52 13.25 -7.50
N GLY A 107 -9.28 13.03 -7.10
CA GLY A 107 -8.96 12.66 -5.71
C GLY A 107 -9.42 13.70 -4.69
N VAL A 108 -9.20 14.98 -4.95
CA VAL A 108 -9.68 16.07 -4.07
C VAL A 108 -11.20 16.06 -3.91
N LEU A 109 -11.94 15.83 -5.00
CA LEU A 109 -13.40 15.81 -4.93
C LEU A 109 -13.95 14.54 -4.27
N LEU A 110 -13.26 13.41 -4.39
CA LEU A 110 -13.61 12.18 -3.67
C LEU A 110 -13.34 12.32 -2.18
N ASP A 111 -12.19 12.88 -1.80
CA ASP A 111 -11.83 13.13 -0.40
C ASP A 111 -12.86 14.03 0.31
N LYS A 112 -13.31 15.10 -0.34
CA LYS A 112 -14.39 15.97 0.18
C LYS A 112 -15.73 15.25 0.39
N GLN A 113 -15.90 14.08 -0.17
CA GLN A 113 -17.08 13.23 0.00
C GLN A 113 -16.82 12.07 0.96
N GLY A 114 -15.66 12.05 1.64
CA GLY A 114 -15.28 11.01 2.60
C GLY A 114 -14.83 9.70 1.93
N VAL A 115 -14.39 9.76 0.66
CA VAL A 115 -13.86 8.61 -0.07
C VAL A 115 -12.36 8.78 -0.27
N ALA A 116 -11.58 7.98 0.43
CA ALA A 116 -10.12 7.99 0.37
C ALA A 116 -9.61 7.18 -0.82
N VAL A 117 -8.88 7.84 -1.72
CA VAL A 117 -8.19 7.23 -2.85
C VAL A 117 -6.75 7.74 -2.91
N ARG A 118 -5.90 7.02 -3.61
CA ARG A 118 -4.55 7.52 -3.92
C ARG A 118 -4.49 8.00 -5.36
N THR A 119 -3.87 9.16 -5.59
CA THR A 119 -3.70 9.72 -6.94
C THR A 119 -2.22 9.92 -7.28
N GLY A 120 -1.90 9.95 -8.57
CA GLY A 120 -0.56 10.21 -9.07
C GLY A 120 0.10 9.00 -9.72
N ASN A 121 1.43 8.99 -9.74
CA ASN A 121 2.24 7.98 -10.43
C ASN A 121 2.48 6.69 -9.62
N HIS A 122 2.05 6.63 -8.35
CA HIS A 122 2.18 5.46 -7.46
C HIS A 122 3.61 4.93 -7.32
N CYS A 123 4.62 5.81 -7.37
CA CYS A 123 6.05 5.47 -7.39
C CYS A 123 6.46 4.62 -8.62
N ALA A 124 5.71 4.71 -9.72
CA ALA A 124 5.88 3.97 -10.96
C ALA A 124 5.89 4.90 -12.19
N GLN A 125 6.65 5.98 -12.12
CA GLN A 125 6.75 6.98 -13.19
C GLN A 125 6.99 6.36 -14.57
N PRO A 126 7.93 5.39 -14.76
CA PRO A 126 8.16 4.80 -16.08
C PRO A 126 6.93 4.09 -16.66
N ILE A 127 6.05 3.57 -15.84
CA ILE A 127 4.80 2.94 -16.28
C ILE A 127 3.82 4.02 -16.76
N MET A 128 3.74 5.15 -16.07
CA MET A 128 2.89 6.27 -16.49
C MET A 128 3.37 6.83 -17.84
N ASP A 129 4.67 6.97 -18.01
CA ASP A 129 5.28 7.43 -19.25
C ASP A 129 4.99 6.45 -20.41
N GLN A 130 5.08 5.15 -20.17
CA GLN A 130 4.75 4.12 -21.15
C GLN A 130 3.27 4.16 -21.58
N PHE A 131 2.36 4.46 -20.66
CA PHE A 131 0.94 4.64 -20.98
C PHE A 131 0.60 6.03 -21.53
N GLY A 132 1.54 6.98 -21.47
CA GLY A 132 1.30 8.37 -21.87
C GLY A 132 0.26 9.09 -21.01
N ILE A 133 0.23 8.80 -19.71
CA ILE A 133 -0.74 9.34 -18.75
C ILE A 133 -0.03 10.06 -17.59
N PRO A 134 -0.65 11.09 -17.00
CA PRO A 134 -0.05 11.85 -15.89
C PRO A 134 -0.10 11.10 -14.54
N GLY A 135 -0.79 9.99 -14.47
CA GLY A 135 -1.05 9.22 -13.27
C GLY A 135 -2.42 8.58 -13.30
N THR A 136 -2.81 7.93 -12.23
CA THR A 136 -4.15 7.33 -12.08
C THR A 136 -4.76 7.67 -10.74
N VAL A 137 -6.06 7.46 -10.60
CA VAL A 137 -6.77 7.34 -9.33
C VAL A 137 -6.79 5.87 -8.94
N ARG A 138 -6.40 5.55 -7.70
CA ARG A 138 -6.33 4.17 -7.21
C ARG A 138 -7.23 3.97 -6.00
N ALA A 139 -8.21 3.10 -6.13
CA ALA A 139 -8.99 2.55 -5.03
C ALA A 139 -8.39 1.20 -4.62
N SER A 140 -8.22 0.98 -3.33
CA SER A 140 -7.73 -0.27 -2.75
C SER A 140 -8.79 -0.82 -1.82
N PHE A 141 -9.10 -2.10 -1.94
CA PHE A 141 -10.10 -2.79 -1.13
C PHE A 141 -9.40 -3.78 -0.21
N SER A 142 -9.88 -3.89 1.01
CA SER A 142 -9.37 -4.83 2.00
C SER A 142 -10.52 -5.62 2.63
N PHE A 143 -10.19 -6.65 3.36
CA PHE A 143 -11.15 -7.58 3.97
C PHE A 143 -12.20 -6.91 4.88
N TYR A 144 -11.96 -5.69 5.34
CA TYR A 144 -12.89 -4.91 6.17
C TYR A 144 -13.79 -3.97 5.36
N ASN A 145 -13.58 -3.82 4.05
CA ASN A 145 -14.44 -2.99 3.22
C ASN A 145 -15.73 -3.71 2.84
N THR A 146 -16.73 -2.94 2.44
CA THR A 146 -18.06 -3.45 2.09
C THR A 146 -18.46 -3.11 0.65
N PHE A 147 -19.47 -3.80 0.12
CA PHE A 147 -20.04 -3.49 -1.20
C PHE A 147 -20.70 -2.11 -1.22
N GLU A 148 -21.28 -1.66 -0.10
CA GLU A 148 -21.86 -0.33 0.04
C GLU A 148 -20.79 0.76 -0.05
N GLU A 149 -19.56 0.50 0.40
CA GLU A 149 -18.44 1.43 0.24
C GLU A 149 -17.99 1.52 -1.21
N VAL A 150 -18.03 0.41 -1.96
CA VAL A 150 -17.83 0.44 -3.42
C VAL A 150 -18.94 1.29 -4.07
N ASP A 151 -20.20 1.13 -3.68
CA ASP A 151 -21.30 1.95 -4.19
C ASP A 151 -21.09 3.43 -3.91
N ARG A 152 -20.61 3.78 -2.70
CA ARG A 152 -20.26 5.16 -2.34
C ARG A 152 -19.13 5.72 -3.20
N LEU A 153 -18.12 4.93 -3.52
CA LEU A 153 -17.04 5.34 -4.42
C LEU A 153 -17.62 5.78 -5.77
N PHE A 154 -18.47 4.96 -6.38
CA PHE A 154 -19.05 5.28 -7.68
C PHE A 154 -20.04 6.44 -7.64
N ALA A 155 -20.84 6.56 -6.58
CA ALA A 155 -21.70 7.72 -6.37
C ALA A 155 -20.87 9.03 -6.22
N ALA A 156 -19.72 8.95 -5.53
CA ALA A 156 -18.81 10.08 -5.40
C ALA A 156 -18.13 10.44 -6.73
N ILE A 157 -17.78 9.45 -7.56
CA ILE A 157 -17.24 9.67 -8.92
C ILE A 157 -18.29 10.38 -9.78
N GLU A 158 -19.52 9.90 -9.81
CA GLU A 158 -20.60 10.54 -10.60
C GLU A 158 -20.83 11.97 -10.17
N LYS A 159 -20.78 12.26 -8.86
CA LYS A 159 -20.89 13.61 -8.36
C LYS A 159 -19.66 14.48 -8.71
N ALA A 160 -18.47 13.92 -8.69
CA ALA A 160 -17.25 14.63 -9.10
C ALA A 160 -17.28 15.02 -10.58
N LYS A 161 -17.85 14.19 -11.45
CA LYS A 161 -18.05 14.50 -12.89
C LYS A 161 -18.82 15.79 -13.12
N LEU A 162 -19.81 16.10 -12.28
CA LEU A 162 -20.61 17.34 -12.41
C LEU A 162 -19.79 18.61 -12.20
N PHE A 163 -18.61 18.51 -11.59
CA PHE A 163 -17.73 19.66 -11.32
C PHE A 163 -16.51 19.69 -12.24
N LEU A 164 -16.17 18.56 -12.87
CA LEU A 164 -14.95 18.42 -13.66
C LEU A 164 -15.18 18.38 -15.17
N LEU A 165 -16.38 18.01 -15.58
CA LEU A 165 -16.81 17.88 -16.98
C LEU A 165 -18.01 18.75 -17.29
#